data_5c02d9ea1e3da41bc0f38195bb2ac528
#
_entry.id   5c02d9ea1e3da41bc0f38195bb2ac528
#
_cell.length_a   1.000
_cell.length_b   1.000
_cell.length_c   1.000
_cell.angle_alpha   90.00
_cell.angle_beta   90.00
_cell.angle_gamma   90.00
#
_symmetry.space_group_name_H-M   'P 1'
#
loop_
_entity.id
_entity.type
_entity.pdbx_description
1 polymer ?
#
loop_
_entity_poly.entity_id
_entity_poly.type
_entity_poly.pdbx_seq_one_letter_code
_entity_poly.pdbx_strand_id
1 'polypeptide(L)' 'SLANDDPMARLLMLQRAFEANSEYVGDRFAAEARAIHEAGESRSVHGEATPDEVKALREDGIALLPLPFRPRARSDA' A
#
# COMPACT_ATOMS: atom_id res chain seq x y z
N SER A 1 20.31 -16.11 10.33
CA SER A 1 20.18 -17.05 9.21
C SER A 1 20.60 -16.38 7.91
N LEU A 2 21.11 -17.17 6.97
CA LEU A 2 21.56 -16.65 5.67
C LEU A 2 20.43 -15.95 4.91
N ALA A 3 19.21 -16.44 5.05
CA ALA A 3 18.04 -15.84 4.39
C ALA A 3 17.77 -14.44 4.91
N ASN A 4 18.04 -14.19 6.19
CA ASN A 4 17.82 -12.85 6.78
C ASN A 4 18.90 -11.86 6.38
N ASP A 5 20.06 -12.36 5.90
CA ASP A 5 21.16 -11.49 5.47
C ASP A 5 21.07 -11.14 3.99
N ASP A 6 20.20 -11.81 3.24
CA ASP A 6 20.00 -11.54 1.82
C ASP A 6 19.01 -10.40 1.67
N PRO A 7 19.43 -9.25 1.07
CA PRO A 7 18.52 -8.12 0.88
C PRO A 7 17.27 -8.47 0.08
N MET A 8 17.41 -9.36 -0.92
CA MET A 8 16.26 -9.77 -1.73
C MET A 8 15.28 -10.59 -0.91
N ALA A 9 15.80 -11.51 -0.08
CA ALA A 9 14.95 -12.31 0.79
C ALA A 9 14.18 -11.43 1.79
N ARG A 10 14.87 -10.42 2.34
CA ARG A 10 14.22 -9.46 3.25
C ARG A 10 13.12 -8.68 2.57
N LEU A 11 13.38 -8.23 1.33
CA LEU A 11 12.37 -7.50 0.57
C LEU A 11 11.14 -8.36 0.31
N LEU A 12 11.34 -9.62 -0.06
CA LEU A 12 10.24 -10.55 -0.30
C LEU A 12 9.44 -10.81 0.98
N MET A 13 10.12 -10.94 2.11
CA MET A 13 9.44 -11.12 3.39
C MET A 13 8.59 -9.91 3.76
N LEU A 14 9.13 -8.70 3.54
CA LEU A 14 8.39 -7.47 3.78
C LEU A 14 7.18 -7.38 2.87
N GLN A 15 7.35 -7.72 1.60
CA GLN A 15 6.27 -7.70 0.63
C GLN A 15 5.14 -8.65 1.04
N ARG A 16 5.50 -9.89 1.45
CA ARG A 16 4.52 -10.87 1.88
C ARG A 16 3.78 -10.43 3.14
N ALA A 17 4.52 -9.88 4.10
CA ALA A 17 3.92 -9.39 5.34
C ALA A 17 2.96 -8.22 5.05
N PHE A 18 3.37 -7.33 4.16
CA PHE A 18 2.54 -6.21 3.76
C PHE A 18 1.27 -6.69 3.07
N GLU A 19 1.40 -7.61 2.11
CA GLU A 19 0.26 -8.13 1.36
C GLU A 19 -0.72 -8.89 2.26
N ALA A 20 -0.22 -9.52 3.32
CA ALA A 20 -1.07 -10.24 4.26
C ALA A 20 -1.87 -9.28 5.16
N ASN A 21 -1.38 -8.06 5.38
CA ASN A 21 -1.96 -7.12 6.31
C ASN A 21 -2.58 -5.89 5.63
N SER A 22 -2.61 -5.85 4.29
CA SER A 22 -3.10 -4.70 3.56
C SER A 22 -3.89 -5.19 2.35
N GLU A 23 -4.99 -4.53 2.06
CA GLU A 23 -5.86 -4.90 0.95
C GLU A 23 -5.47 -4.13 -0.30
N TYR A 24 -5.33 -4.83 -1.42
CA TYR A 24 -5.08 -4.19 -2.71
C TYR A 24 -6.40 -3.65 -3.26
N VAL A 25 -6.47 -2.34 -3.47
CA VAL A 25 -7.68 -1.68 -3.95
C VAL A 25 -7.51 -1.07 -5.35
N GLY A 26 -6.35 -1.27 -5.97
CA GLY A 26 -6.11 -0.82 -7.34
C GLY A 26 -6.24 0.70 -7.46
N ASP A 27 -6.91 1.14 -8.52
CA ASP A 27 -7.07 2.57 -8.81
C ASP A 27 -8.08 3.27 -7.91
N ARG A 28 -8.74 2.54 -7.01
CA ARG A 28 -9.61 3.13 -6.00
C ARG A 28 -8.85 3.59 -4.76
N PHE A 29 -7.52 3.54 -4.82
CA PHE A 29 -6.70 3.84 -3.64
C PHE A 29 -7.00 5.22 -3.05
N ALA A 30 -7.08 6.25 -3.87
CA ALA A 30 -7.30 7.61 -3.37
C ALA A 30 -8.63 7.71 -2.61
N ALA A 31 -9.70 7.16 -3.17
CA ALA A 31 -11.00 7.19 -2.53
C ALA A 31 -11.03 6.38 -1.24
N GLU A 32 -10.40 5.19 -1.26
CA GLU A 32 -10.35 4.32 -0.09
C GLU A 32 -9.51 4.94 1.03
N ALA A 33 -8.35 5.52 0.69
CA ALA A 33 -7.50 6.17 1.68
C ALA A 33 -8.24 7.33 2.35
N ARG A 34 -8.97 8.11 1.57
CA ARG A 34 -9.75 9.22 2.10
C ARG A 34 -10.87 8.74 3.02
N ALA A 35 -11.57 7.69 2.62
CA ALA A 35 -12.65 7.12 3.43
C ALA A 35 -12.13 6.60 4.78
N ILE A 36 -10.99 5.92 4.76
CA ILE A 36 -10.35 5.42 5.98
C ILE A 36 -9.98 6.58 6.90
N HIS A 37 -9.39 7.62 6.34
CA HIS A 37 -8.97 8.79 7.10
C HIS A 37 -10.17 9.48 7.75
N GLU A 38 -11.23 9.70 6.98
CA GLU A 38 -12.43 10.39 7.46
C GLU A 38 -13.17 9.58 8.52
N ALA A 39 -13.16 8.26 8.39
CA ALA A 39 -13.81 7.38 9.36
C ALA A 39 -12.95 7.06 10.57
N GLY A 40 -11.67 7.42 10.55
CA GLY A 40 -10.75 7.10 11.62
C GLY A 40 -10.46 5.61 11.74
N GLU A 41 -10.56 4.88 10.64
CA GLU A 41 -10.29 3.45 10.64
C GLU A 41 -8.79 3.16 10.65
N SER A 42 -8.43 1.96 11.13
CA SER A 42 -7.04 1.54 11.19
C SER A 42 -6.66 0.52 10.12
N ARG A 43 -7.60 0.15 9.25
CA ARG A 43 -7.28 -0.83 8.20
C ARG A 43 -6.33 -0.23 7.17
N SER A 44 -5.54 -1.09 6.55
CA SER A 44 -4.51 -0.69 5.60
C SER A 44 -4.92 -1.09 4.19
N VAL A 45 -4.73 -0.18 3.24
CA VAL A 45 -4.96 -0.45 1.82
C VAL A 45 -3.75 -0.01 1.01
N HIS A 46 -3.60 -0.57 -0.17
CA HIS A 46 -2.57 -0.16 -1.11
C HIS A 46 -3.10 -0.26 -2.53
N GLY A 47 -2.47 0.46 -3.44
CA GLY A 47 -2.92 0.48 -4.83
C GLY A 47 -2.19 1.53 -5.62
N GLU A 48 -2.86 2.07 -6.63
CA GLU A 48 -2.30 3.08 -7.51
C GLU A 48 -3.03 4.40 -7.36
N ALA A 49 -2.27 5.48 -7.48
CA ALA A 49 -2.84 6.83 -7.48
C ALA A 49 -2.08 7.69 -8.48
N THR A 50 -2.79 8.62 -9.10
CA THR A 50 -2.15 9.59 -9.97
C THR A 50 -1.37 10.61 -9.14
N PRO A 51 -0.39 11.31 -9.73
CA PRO A 51 0.32 12.37 -9.01
C PRO A 51 -0.62 13.43 -8.42
N ASP A 52 -1.69 13.78 -9.14
CA ASP A 52 -2.66 14.76 -8.64
C ASP A 52 -3.42 14.22 -7.43
N GLU A 53 -3.81 12.95 -7.46
CA GLU A 53 -4.47 12.32 -6.31
C GLU A 53 -3.55 12.27 -5.10
N VAL A 54 -2.28 11.91 -5.31
CA VAL A 54 -1.29 11.89 -4.22
C VAL A 54 -1.15 13.28 -3.60
N LYS A 55 -1.05 14.30 -4.45
CA LYS A 55 -0.91 15.67 -3.98
C LYS A 55 -2.11 16.09 -3.14
N ALA A 56 -3.31 15.80 -3.64
CA ALA A 56 -4.55 16.16 -2.93
C ALA A 56 -4.65 15.48 -1.57
N LEU A 57 -4.31 14.19 -1.52
CA LEU A 57 -4.34 13.45 -0.25
C LEU A 57 -3.37 14.05 0.76
N ARG A 58 -2.14 14.39 0.33
CA ARG A 58 -1.15 14.97 1.21
C ARG A 58 -1.54 16.36 1.69
N GLU A 59 -2.13 17.17 0.81
CA GLU A 59 -2.62 18.49 1.18
C GLU A 59 -3.71 18.40 2.24
N ASP A 60 -4.48 17.33 2.24
CA ASP A 60 -5.54 17.12 3.22
C ASP A 60 -5.05 16.38 4.46
N GLY A 61 -3.74 16.21 4.60
CA GLY A 61 -3.15 15.61 5.80
C GLY A 61 -3.23 14.11 5.87
N ILE A 62 -3.51 13.45 4.73
CA ILE A 62 -3.60 11.99 4.70
C ILE A 62 -2.21 11.43 4.41
N ALA A 63 -1.66 10.69 5.37
CA ALA A 63 -0.33 10.10 5.23
C ALA A 63 -0.36 8.92 4.26
N LEU A 64 0.57 8.90 3.33
CA LEU A 64 0.74 7.79 2.40
C LEU A 64 2.23 7.64 2.06
N LEU A 65 2.61 6.43 1.73
CA LEU A 65 4.00 6.09 1.44
C LEU A 65 4.08 5.37 0.10
N PRO A 66 5.12 5.66 -0.71
CA PRO A 66 5.36 4.85 -1.90
C PRO A 66 5.81 3.46 -1.50
N LEU A 67 5.36 2.45 -2.24
CA LEU A 67 5.80 1.08 -2.00
C LEU A 67 7.14 0.84 -2.69
N PRO A 68 8.07 0.13 -2.04
CA PRO A 68 9.36 -0.19 -2.65
C PRO A 68 9.27 -1.35 -3.66
N PHE A 69 8.07 -1.84 -3.93
CA PHE A 69 7.83 -2.94 -4.85
C PHE A 69 6.49 -2.70 -5.55
N ARG A 70 6.31 -3.35 -6.71
CA ARG A 70 5.04 -3.29 -7.42
C ARG A 70 4.03 -4.20 -6.71
N PRO A 71 2.89 -3.67 -6.28
CA PRO A 71 1.87 -4.52 -5.64
C PRO A 71 1.34 -5.53 -6.65
N ARG A 72 1.05 -6.73 -6.16
CA ARG A 72 0.44 -7.75 -6.98
C ARG A 72 -1.07 -7.62 -6.88
N ALA A 73 -1.72 -7.47 -8.04
CA ALA A 73 -3.16 -7.52 -8.08
C ALA A 73 -3.62 -8.93 -7.69
N ARG A 74 -4.77 -9.01 -7.02
CA ARG A 74 -5.34 -10.31 -6.70
C ARG A 74 -5.73 -10.98 -8.01
N SER A 75 -5.21 -12.19 -8.22
CA SER A 75 -5.52 -12.94 -9.42
C SER A 75 -6.90 -13.59 -9.28
N ASP A 76 -7.72 -13.37 -10.29
CA ASP A 76 -9.04 -14.01 -10.36
C ASP A 76 -9.03 -15.23 -11.29
N ALA A 77 -7.85 -15.56 -11.77
CA ALA A 77 -7.72 -16.70 -12.69
C ALA A 77 -7.81 -18.02 -11.95
#